data_a8159706dd73e08e5709c1bf2d019278
#
_entry.id   a8159706dd73e08e5709c1bf2d019278
#
_cell.length_a   1.000
_cell.length_b   1.000
_cell.length_c   1.000
_cell.angle_alpha   90.00
_cell.angle_beta   90.00
_cell.angle_gamma   90.00
#
_symmetry.space_group_name_H-M   'P 1'
#
loop_
_entity.id
_entity.type
_entity.pdbx_description
1 polymer ?
#
loop_
_entity_poly.entity_id
_entity_poly.type
_entity_poly.pdbx_seq_one_letter_code
_entity_poly.pdbx_strand_id
1 'polypeptide(L)'
;MTAATAPITVALPRGDVRVSAVHEAPVAPWAALALAHGAGAGLDHPFLVGCAAALRAEGIATLRFAFPYAEARRRMPGPAAHAIATWAAVMARLGETASGLPLVAAGKSYGGRMASMAAAEGVIDPAALVYLGYPLHPPGDPAKARTAHLPAIAQPQLFLAGTKDPFLQPLTQFEAAVATCRDAEIAWIDGGGHSFEVKGRTRAPETVGAELAPDVAAWLRGRLIPSR
;
A
#
# COMPACT_ATOMS: atom_id res chain seq x y z
N MET A 1 19.04 -1.92 -14.54
CA MET A 1 17.89 -1.25 -13.94
C MET A 1 17.04 -0.67 -15.06
N THR A 2 15.86 -1.18 -15.27
CA THR A 2 14.90 -0.64 -16.25
C THR A 2 13.80 0.10 -15.51
N ALA A 3 13.70 1.41 -15.71
CA ALA A 3 12.54 2.19 -15.32
C ALA A 3 11.67 2.41 -16.56
N ALA A 4 10.42 2.02 -16.50
CA ALA A 4 9.45 2.27 -17.57
C ALA A 4 8.29 3.09 -17.01
N THR A 5 8.04 4.23 -17.65
CA THR A 5 6.87 5.06 -17.35
C THR A 5 5.84 4.80 -18.45
N ALA A 6 4.73 4.18 -18.11
CA ALA A 6 3.63 3.96 -19.04
C ALA A 6 2.31 4.22 -18.32
N PRO A 7 1.40 5.02 -18.92
CA PRO A 7 0.10 5.25 -18.32
C PRO A 7 -0.76 3.99 -18.34
N ILE A 8 -1.58 3.84 -17.30
CA ILE A 8 -2.56 2.76 -17.16
C ILE A 8 -3.94 3.33 -17.44
N THR A 9 -4.71 2.67 -18.30
CA THR A 9 -6.10 3.04 -18.55
C THR A 9 -6.98 2.43 -17.46
N VAL A 10 -7.81 3.26 -16.85
CA VAL A 10 -8.77 2.88 -15.81
C VAL A 10 -10.17 3.15 -16.33
N ALA A 11 -10.98 2.12 -16.44
CA ALA A 11 -12.38 2.23 -16.83
C ALA A 11 -13.21 2.81 -15.66
N LEU A 12 -13.85 3.95 -15.88
CA LEU A 12 -14.73 4.59 -14.89
C LEU A 12 -16.13 4.82 -15.48
N PRO A 13 -17.17 4.98 -14.65
CA PRO A 13 -18.56 5.12 -15.12
C PRO A 13 -18.79 6.29 -16.09
N ARG A 14 -17.95 7.33 -16.05
CA ARG A 14 -18.03 8.53 -16.92
C ARG A 14 -17.05 8.50 -18.08
N GLY A 15 -16.43 7.37 -18.37
CA GLY A 15 -15.42 7.17 -19.39
C GLY A 15 -14.04 6.86 -18.82
N ASP A 16 -13.20 6.32 -19.66
CA ASP A 16 -11.85 5.90 -19.31
C ASP A 16 -10.97 7.08 -18.92
N VAL A 17 -10.12 6.88 -17.95
CA VAL A 17 -9.07 7.83 -17.56
C VAL A 17 -7.71 7.17 -17.65
N ARG A 18 -6.68 7.94 -17.97
CA ARG A 18 -5.29 7.47 -17.96
C ARG A 18 -4.63 7.98 -16.69
N VAL A 19 -3.97 7.10 -15.96
CA VAL A 19 -3.20 7.45 -14.76
C VAL A 19 -1.73 7.14 -14.98
N SER A 20 -0.87 7.99 -14.46
CA SER A 20 0.58 7.81 -14.51
C SER A 20 1.00 6.64 -13.64
N ALA A 21 1.97 5.86 -14.13
CA ALA A 21 2.60 4.77 -13.39
C ALA A 21 4.09 4.68 -13.72
N VAL A 22 4.88 4.30 -12.73
CA VAL A 22 6.33 4.09 -12.83
C VAL A 22 6.65 2.67 -12.37
N HIS A 23 7.07 1.84 -13.31
CA HIS A 23 7.53 0.48 -13.06
C HIS A 23 9.05 0.44 -13.00
N GLU A 24 9.60 -0.13 -11.94
CA GLU A 24 11.03 -0.27 -11.73
C GLU A 24 11.31 -1.67 -11.18
N ALA A 25 12.26 -2.38 -11.79
CA ALA A 25 12.60 -3.74 -11.40
C ALA A 25 14.11 -3.95 -11.23
N PRO A 26 14.54 -4.78 -10.26
CA PRO A 26 15.90 -5.31 -10.23
C PRO A 26 16.09 -6.33 -11.37
N VAL A 27 17.33 -6.81 -11.55
CA VAL A 27 17.65 -7.78 -12.63
C VAL A 27 16.88 -9.09 -12.48
N ALA A 28 16.74 -9.60 -11.26
CA ALA A 28 16.07 -10.85 -10.95
C ALA A 28 15.09 -10.65 -9.76
N PRO A 29 13.89 -10.09 -10.01
CA PRO A 29 12.91 -9.92 -8.95
C PRO A 29 12.32 -11.27 -8.52
N TRP A 30 12.07 -11.42 -7.21
CA TRP A 30 11.39 -12.60 -6.66
C TRP A 30 9.91 -12.33 -6.36
N ALA A 31 9.49 -11.07 -6.34
CA ALA A 31 8.10 -10.62 -6.20
C ALA A 31 7.91 -9.29 -6.95
N ALA A 32 6.66 -8.93 -7.20
CA ALA A 32 6.29 -7.62 -7.74
C ALA A 32 5.22 -6.96 -6.87
N LEU A 33 5.38 -5.65 -6.61
CA LEU A 33 4.56 -4.91 -5.66
C LEU A 33 4.02 -3.63 -6.29
N ALA A 34 2.69 -3.49 -6.33
CA ALA A 34 2.05 -2.22 -6.63
C ALA A 34 2.00 -1.36 -5.37
N LEU A 35 2.45 -0.10 -5.46
CA LEU A 35 2.58 0.83 -4.33
C LEU A 35 1.74 2.09 -4.54
N ALA A 36 0.64 2.21 -3.77
CA ALA A 36 -0.27 3.34 -3.83
C ALA A 36 0.09 4.45 -2.85
N HIS A 37 -0.13 5.70 -3.28
CA HIS A 37 0.03 6.88 -2.43
C HIS A 37 -1.16 7.13 -1.48
N GLY A 38 -0.93 7.92 -0.43
CA GLY A 38 -1.95 8.42 0.48
C GLY A 38 -2.79 9.56 -0.10
N ALA A 39 -3.85 9.94 0.61
CA ALA A 39 -4.67 11.08 0.24
C ALA A 39 -3.84 12.38 0.26
N GLY A 40 -4.05 13.25 -0.73
CA GLY A 40 -3.33 14.51 -0.86
C GLY A 40 -1.88 14.40 -1.36
N ALA A 41 -1.40 13.18 -1.63
CA ALA A 41 -0.09 12.89 -2.21
C ALA A 41 -0.21 12.44 -3.68
N GLY A 42 0.92 12.08 -4.29
CA GLY A 42 1.03 11.50 -5.62
C GLY A 42 2.07 10.40 -5.66
N LEU A 43 2.24 9.78 -6.82
CA LEU A 43 3.18 8.65 -7.02
C LEU A 43 4.66 9.03 -6.79
N ASP A 44 5.00 10.32 -6.94
CA ASP A 44 6.36 10.84 -6.75
C ASP A 44 6.60 11.44 -5.35
N HIS A 45 5.69 11.19 -4.40
CA HIS A 45 5.92 11.61 -3.02
C HIS A 45 7.21 10.97 -2.48
N PRO A 46 8.15 11.74 -1.88
CA PRO A 46 9.46 11.24 -1.48
C PRO A 46 9.43 9.95 -0.64
N PHE A 47 8.47 9.83 0.28
CA PHE A 47 8.26 8.60 1.06
C PHE A 47 8.07 7.36 0.16
N LEU A 48 7.25 7.45 -0.90
CA LEU A 48 7.00 6.33 -1.80
C LEU A 48 8.21 6.04 -2.69
N VAL A 49 8.90 7.09 -3.11
CA VAL A 49 10.14 6.96 -3.91
C VAL A 49 11.20 6.20 -3.11
N GLY A 50 11.45 6.60 -1.87
CA GLY A 50 12.40 5.93 -0.98
C GLY A 50 11.99 4.48 -0.67
N CYS A 51 10.73 4.26 -0.35
CA CYS A 51 10.20 2.92 -0.10
C CYS A 51 10.38 2.01 -1.33
N ALA A 52 10.01 2.46 -2.53
CA ALA A 52 10.15 1.70 -3.76
C ALA A 52 11.63 1.42 -4.09
N ALA A 53 12.52 2.40 -3.90
CA ALA A 53 13.95 2.21 -4.12
C ALA A 53 14.54 1.14 -3.20
N ALA A 54 14.18 1.17 -1.91
CA ALA A 54 14.65 0.19 -0.94
C ALA A 54 14.04 -1.20 -1.18
N LEU A 55 12.75 -1.31 -1.53
CA LEU A 55 12.13 -2.59 -1.92
C LEU A 55 12.82 -3.21 -3.14
N ARG A 56 13.26 -2.40 -4.11
CA ARG A 56 14.05 -2.91 -5.23
C ARG A 56 15.41 -3.44 -4.81
N ALA A 57 16.08 -2.79 -3.85
CA ALA A 57 17.31 -3.31 -3.27
C ALA A 57 17.11 -4.67 -2.58
N GLU A 58 15.90 -4.92 -2.05
CA GLU A 58 15.46 -6.21 -1.49
C GLU A 58 15.04 -7.23 -2.58
N GLY A 59 15.14 -6.92 -3.85
CA GLY A 59 14.80 -7.82 -4.95
C GLY A 59 13.31 -7.84 -5.33
N ILE A 60 12.54 -6.81 -4.98
CA ILE A 60 11.11 -6.69 -5.31
C ILE A 60 10.93 -5.67 -6.44
N ALA A 61 10.30 -6.07 -7.55
CA ALA A 61 9.87 -5.12 -8.57
C ALA A 61 8.76 -4.22 -8.02
N THR A 62 8.75 -2.93 -8.38
CA THR A 62 7.77 -1.97 -7.86
C THR A 62 7.03 -1.26 -8.98
N LEU A 63 5.71 -1.05 -8.80
CA LEU A 63 4.86 -0.26 -9.67
C LEU A 63 4.18 0.82 -8.83
N ARG A 64 4.71 2.05 -8.85
CA ARG A 64 4.07 3.23 -8.24
C ARG A 64 3.08 3.82 -9.23
N PHE A 65 1.92 4.27 -8.77
CA PHE A 65 0.88 4.81 -9.65
C PHE A 65 0.09 5.94 -8.99
N ALA A 66 -0.54 6.79 -9.83
CA ALA A 66 -1.45 7.84 -9.38
C ALA A 66 -2.90 7.36 -9.37
N PHE A 67 -3.69 7.80 -8.39
CA PHE A 67 -5.14 7.68 -8.47
C PHE A 67 -5.72 8.77 -9.40
N PRO A 68 -6.91 8.56 -10.03
CA PRO A 68 -7.52 9.51 -10.97
C PRO A 68 -7.66 10.93 -10.42
N TYR A 69 -7.94 11.10 -9.13
CA TYR A 69 -8.05 12.42 -8.53
C TYR A 69 -6.70 13.15 -8.46
N ALA A 70 -5.61 12.42 -8.17
CA ALA A 70 -4.26 12.97 -8.12
C ALA A 70 -3.75 13.29 -9.52
N GLU A 71 -4.03 12.44 -10.51
CA GLU A 71 -3.76 12.71 -11.92
C GLU A 71 -4.45 14.01 -12.39
N ALA A 72 -5.70 14.20 -11.95
CA ALA A 72 -6.44 15.46 -12.20
C ALA A 72 -6.01 16.63 -11.29
N ARG A 73 -4.88 16.51 -10.56
CA ARG A 73 -4.33 17.51 -9.64
C ARG A 73 -5.29 17.96 -8.53
N ARG A 74 -6.21 17.08 -8.13
CA ARG A 74 -7.12 17.31 -7.01
C ARG A 74 -6.47 16.81 -5.72
N ARG A 75 -6.68 17.53 -4.60
CA ARG A 75 -6.13 17.13 -3.29
C ARG A 75 -6.96 16.07 -2.59
N MET A 76 -8.27 16.09 -2.79
CA MET A 76 -9.20 15.18 -2.11
C MET A 76 -9.54 13.97 -2.99
N PRO A 77 -9.51 12.76 -2.44
CA PRO A 77 -9.97 11.57 -3.13
C PRO A 77 -11.41 11.70 -3.62
N GLY A 78 -11.69 11.15 -4.79
CA GLY A 78 -13.03 10.96 -5.31
C GLY A 78 -13.74 9.76 -4.66
N PRO A 79 -14.84 9.26 -5.28
CA PRO A 79 -15.53 8.06 -4.83
C PRO A 79 -14.57 6.86 -4.69
N ALA A 80 -14.76 6.04 -3.65
CA ALA A 80 -13.93 4.84 -3.42
C ALA A 80 -13.93 3.90 -4.63
N ALA A 81 -15.04 3.77 -5.33
CA ALA A 81 -15.15 2.96 -6.54
C ALA A 81 -14.12 3.32 -7.62
N HIS A 82 -13.71 4.60 -7.75
CA HIS A 82 -12.67 5.01 -8.70
C HIS A 82 -11.29 4.47 -8.28
N ALA A 83 -11.00 4.46 -6.98
CA ALA A 83 -9.73 3.91 -6.48
C ALA A 83 -9.71 2.37 -6.57
N ILE A 84 -10.84 1.71 -6.33
CA ILE A 84 -10.99 0.25 -6.49
C ILE A 84 -10.80 -0.14 -7.96
N ALA A 85 -11.43 0.56 -8.90
CA ALA A 85 -11.21 0.36 -10.33
C ALA A 85 -9.75 0.61 -10.75
N THR A 86 -9.08 1.59 -10.13
CA THR A 86 -7.66 1.85 -10.36
C THR A 86 -6.81 0.67 -9.88
N TRP A 87 -7.09 0.13 -8.69
CA TRP A 87 -6.41 -1.05 -8.18
C TRP A 87 -6.55 -2.25 -9.11
N ALA A 88 -7.76 -2.50 -9.66
CA ALA A 88 -7.98 -3.55 -10.65
C ALA A 88 -7.07 -3.40 -11.87
N ALA A 89 -7.07 -2.21 -12.47
CA ALA A 89 -6.26 -1.93 -13.66
C ALA A 89 -4.74 -2.02 -13.39
N VAL A 90 -4.31 -1.56 -12.21
CA VAL A 90 -2.91 -1.60 -11.79
C VAL A 90 -2.43 -3.03 -11.54
N MET A 91 -3.22 -3.84 -10.84
CA MET A 91 -2.87 -5.25 -10.58
C MET A 91 -2.86 -6.07 -11.87
N ALA A 92 -3.77 -5.81 -12.81
CA ALA A 92 -3.74 -6.44 -14.13
C ALA A 92 -2.44 -6.06 -14.88
N ARG A 93 -2.08 -4.78 -14.93
CA ARG A 93 -0.83 -4.32 -15.54
C ARG A 93 0.40 -4.92 -14.87
N LEU A 94 0.42 -5.03 -13.54
CA LEU A 94 1.53 -5.64 -12.81
C LEU A 94 1.67 -7.11 -13.18
N GLY A 95 0.57 -7.85 -13.31
CA GLY A 95 0.56 -9.25 -13.76
C GLY A 95 1.11 -9.45 -15.17
N GLU A 96 0.82 -8.51 -16.09
CA GLU A 96 1.39 -8.52 -17.44
C GLU A 96 2.91 -8.31 -17.45
N THR A 97 3.41 -7.37 -16.61
CA THR A 97 4.82 -6.97 -16.59
C THR A 97 5.71 -7.86 -15.71
N ALA A 98 5.11 -8.57 -14.77
CA ALA A 98 5.80 -9.41 -13.77
C ALA A 98 5.23 -10.84 -13.76
N SER A 99 4.97 -11.39 -14.95
CA SER A 99 4.38 -12.74 -15.12
C SER A 99 5.17 -13.81 -14.36
N GLY A 100 4.46 -14.65 -13.62
CA GLY A 100 5.05 -15.74 -12.84
C GLY A 100 5.60 -15.35 -11.47
N LEU A 101 5.56 -14.07 -11.11
CA LEU A 101 5.95 -13.61 -9.78
C LEU A 101 4.74 -13.47 -8.84
N PRO A 102 4.89 -13.69 -7.54
CA PRO A 102 3.89 -13.28 -6.55
C PRO A 102 3.62 -11.77 -6.64
N LEU A 103 2.35 -11.39 -6.77
CA LEU A 103 1.93 -9.99 -6.86
C LEU A 103 1.44 -9.49 -5.51
N VAL A 104 1.94 -8.34 -5.06
CA VAL A 104 1.62 -7.75 -3.76
C VAL A 104 0.92 -6.40 -3.98
N ALA A 105 -0.15 -6.15 -3.22
CA ALA A 105 -0.79 -4.84 -3.16
C ALA A 105 -0.36 -4.10 -1.89
N ALA A 106 0.34 -2.98 -2.04
CA ALA A 106 0.81 -2.17 -0.93
C ALA A 106 0.35 -0.71 -1.04
N GLY A 107 0.12 -0.05 0.08
CA GLY A 107 -0.25 1.35 0.00
C GLY A 107 -0.12 2.13 1.31
N LYS A 108 0.21 3.41 1.14
CA LYS A 108 0.25 4.37 2.23
C LYS A 108 -1.16 4.84 2.55
N SER A 109 -1.57 4.74 3.82
CA SER A 109 -2.81 5.33 4.34
C SER A 109 -4.03 5.03 3.44
N TYR A 110 -4.61 6.03 2.80
CA TYR A 110 -5.73 5.88 1.86
C TYR A 110 -5.48 4.79 0.81
N GLY A 111 -4.28 4.77 0.22
CA GLY A 111 -3.94 3.79 -0.82
C GLY A 111 -4.03 2.34 -0.33
N GLY A 112 -3.51 2.07 0.87
CA GLY A 112 -3.60 0.76 1.51
C GLY A 112 -5.05 0.39 1.87
N ARG A 113 -5.82 1.34 2.40
CA ARG A 113 -7.25 1.10 2.68
C ARG A 113 -8.04 0.81 1.40
N MET A 114 -7.74 1.46 0.28
CA MET A 114 -8.42 1.15 -1.00
C MET A 114 -8.02 -0.22 -1.53
N ALA A 115 -6.76 -0.65 -1.34
CA ALA A 115 -6.33 -2.02 -1.65
C ALA A 115 -7.11 -3.05 -0.83
N SER A 116 -7.26 -2.83 0.48
CA SER A 116 -8.02 -3.74 1.35
C SER A 116 -9.49 -3.85 0.94
N MET A 117 -10.12 -2.75 0.54
CA MET A 117 -11.49 -2.78 0.02
C MET A 117 -11.58 -3.54 -1.30
N ALA A 118 -10.66 -3.28 -2.24
CA ALA A 118 -10.62 -3.99 -3.51
C ALA A 118 -10.41 -5.50 -3.35
N ALA A 119 -9.58 -5.93 -2.40
CA ALA A 119 -9.37 -7.33 -2.07
C ALA A 119 -10.61 -7.95 -1.41
N ALA A 120 -11.22 -7.27 -0.43
CA ALA A 120 -12.43 -7.74 0.25
C ALA A 120 -13.64 -7.89 -0.69
N GLU A 121 -13.72 -7.04 -1.72
CA GLU A 121 -14.75 -7.10 -2.77
C GLU A 121 -14.41 -8.14 -3.88
N GLY A 122 -13.26 -8.82 -3.79
CA GLY A 122 -12.79 -9.77 -4.81
C GLY A 122 -12.41 -9.13 -6.15
N VAL A 123 -12.21 -7.81 -6.17
CA VAL A 123 -11.80 -7.06 -7.37
C VAL A 123 -10.33 -7.27 -7.71
N ILE A 124 -9.49 -7.48 -6.69
CA ILE A 124 -8.09 -7.88 -6.81
C ILE A 124 -7.82 -9.12 -5.97
N ASP A 125 -6.89 -9.97 -6.43
CA ASP A 125 -6.44 -11.17 -5.73
C ASP A 125 -4.90 -11.21 -5.64
N PRO A 126 -4.30 -10.34 -4.80
CA PRO A 126 -2.85 -10.34 -4.61
C PRO A 126 -2.42 -11.51 -3.72
N ALA A 127 -1.16 -11.93 -3.84
CA ALA A 127 -0.56 -12.94 -2.96
C ALA A 127 -0.44 -12.45 -1.50
N ALA A 128 -0.36 -11.13 -1.27
CA ALA A 128 -0.35 -10.50 0.04
C ALA A 128 -0.74 -9.01 -0.04
N LEU A 129 -1.14 -8.43 1.09
CA LEU A 129 -1.39 -6.99 1.23
C LEU A 129 -0.46 -6.39 2.29
N VAL A 130 0.02 -5.16 2.02
CA VAL A 130 0.88 -4.41 2.94
C VAL A 130 0.33 -2.99 3.14
N TYR A 131 0.07 -2.63 4.39
CA TYR A 131 -0.48 -1.33 4.74
C TYR A 131 0.56 -0.49 5.47
N LEU A 132 0.94 0.63 4.88
CA LEU A 132 1.88 1.59 5.45
C LEU A 132 1.09 2.69 6.17
N GLY A 133 0.77 2.49 7.46
CA GLY A 133 -0.08 3.39 8.25
C GLY A 133 -1.56 3.30 7.83
N TYR A 134 -2.23 2.22 8.20
CA TYR A 134 -3.66 2.03 7.91
C TYR A 134 -4.51 3.09 8.62
N PRO A 135 -5.42 3.82 7.94
CA PRO A 135 -6.25 4.83 8.58
C PRO A 135 -7.52 4.20 9.16
N LEU A 136 -7.41 3.61 10.36
CA LEU A 136 -8.50 2.92 11.04
C LEU A 136 -9.76 3.78 11.14
N HIS A 137 -9.62 4.98 11.65
CA HIS A 137 -10.69 5.98 11.79
C HIS A 137 -10.14 7.40 11.59
N PRO A 138 -10.97 8.44 11.41
CA PRO A 138 -10.51 9.82 11.48
C PRO A 138 -9.87 10.12 12.84
N PRO A 139 -8.81 10.93 12.91
CA PRO A 139 -8.21 11.33 14.19
C PRO A 139 -9.24 11.89 15.15
N GLY A 140 -9.27 11.37 16.38
CA GLY A 140 -10.22 11.81 17.42
C GLY A 140 -11.65 11.28 17.27
N ASP A 141 -11.93 10.42 16.29
CA ASP A 141 -13.27 9.85 16.09
C ASP A 141 -13.22 8.30 15.95
N PRO A 142 -12.93 7.59 17.04
CA PRO A 142 -12.83 6.12 17.02
C PRO A 142 -14.16 5.42 16.73
N ALA A 143 -15.30 6.10 16.88
CA ALA A 143 -16.60 5.55 16.53
C ALA A 143 -16.76 5.33 15.01
N LYS A 144 -15.99 6.02 14.18
CA LYS A 144 -15.99 5.87 12.71
C LYS A 144 -14.92 4.92 12.19
N ALA A 145 -14.76 3.76 12.84
CA ALA A 145 -13.84 2.73 12.38
C ALA A 145 -14.19 2.22 10.98
N ARG A 146 -13.15 1.97 10.17
CA ARG A 146 -13.24 1.59 8.75
C ARG A 146 -12.68 0.18 8.53
N THR A 147 -13.22 -0.80 9.24
CA THR A 147 -12.64 -2.14 9.38
C THR A 147 -13.58 -3.27 9.00
N ALA A 148 -14.88 -2.99 8.78
CA ALA A 148 -15.90 -4.02 8.58
C ALA A 148 -15.60 -4.99 7.42
N HIS A 149 -14.80 -4.60 6.44
CA HIS A 149 -14.39 -5.42 5.30
C HIS A 149 -13.15 -6.28 5.54
N LEU A 150 -12.33 -5.97 6.55
CA LEU A 150 -11.04 -6.65 6.80
C LEU A 150 -11.20 -8.16 7.02
N PRO A 151 -12.20 -8.67 7.76
CA PRO A 151 -12.38 -10.12 7.96
C PRO A 151 -12.71 -10.90 6.68
N ALA A 152 -13.18 -10.23 5.61
CA ALA A 152 -13.48 -10.86 4.33
C ALA A 152 -12.22 -11.15 3.50
N ILE A 153 -11.09 -10.52 3.81
CA ILE A 153 -9.84 -10.68 3.07
C ILE A 153 -9.20 -12.02 3.43
N ALA A 154 -8.99 -12.85 2.43
CA ALA A 154 -8.39 -14.18 2.60
C ALA A 154 -6.86 -14.16 2.59
N GLN A 155 -6.28 -13.19 1.91
CA GLN A 155 -4.84 -13.06 1.71
C GLN A 155 -4.12 -12.61 3.00
N PRO A 156 -2.85 -12.98 3.17
CA PRO A 156 -2.01 -12.47 4.25
C PRO A 156 -1.91 -10.95 4.24
N GLN A 157 -2.01 -10.33 5.41
CA GLN A 157 -2.03 -8.88 5.58
C GLN A 157 -0.95 -8.42 6.57
N LEU A 158 -0.10 -7.47 6.16
CA LEU A 158 0.87 -6.82 7.04
C LEU A 158 0.45 -5.37 7.31
N PHE A 159 0.33 -5.03 8.56
CA PHE A 159 0.07 -3.66 9.01
C PHE A 159 1.34 -3.06 9.64
N LEU A 160 2.05 -2.17 8.94
CA LEU A 160 3.06 -1.34 9.57
C LEU A 160 2.37 -0.16 10.23
N ALA A 161 2.53 0.01 11.54
CA ALA A 161 1.75 0.93 12.35
C ALA A 161 2.62 1.68 13.37
N GLY A 162 2.46 3.00 13.42
CA GLY A 162 3.13 3.81 14.44
C GLY A 162 2.38 3.80 15.76
N THR A 163 3.08 3.61 16.90
CA THR A 163 2.43 3.59 18.22
C THR A 163 1.86 4.95 18.64
N LYS A 164 2.20 6.02 17.94
CA LYS A 164 1.69 7.39 18.15
C LYS A 164 0.82 7.90 16.98
N ASP A 165 0.39 7.01 16.09
CA ASP A 165 -0.48 7.37 14.98
C ASP A 165 -1.87 7.78 15.50
N PRO A 166 -2.33 9.03 15.26
CA PRO A 166 -3.64 9.48 15.72
C PRO A 166 -4.83 8.81 15.01
N PHE A 167 -4.60 8.14 13.87
CA PHE A 167 -5.63 7.36 13.18
C PHE A 167 -5.88 5.98 13.82
N LEU A 168 -5.07 5.60 14.84
CA LEU A 168 -5.13 4.29 15.49
C LEU A 168 -5.47 4.35 16.99
N GLN A 169 -5.69 5.55 17.54
CA GLN A 169 -5.93 5.70 18.99
C GLN A 169 -7.41 5.49 19.35
N PRO A 170 -7.74 4.64 20.33
CA PRO A 170 -6.81 3.84 21.15
C PRO A 170 -6.26 2.62 20.38
N LEU A 171 -4.99 2.25 20.63
CA LEU A 171 -4.32 1.14 19.94
C LEU A 171 -5.08 -0.19 20.11
N THR A 172 -5.70 -0.41 21.27
CA THR A 172 -6.51 -1.61 21.54
C THR A 172 -7.65 -1.82 20.54
N GLN A 173 -8.23 -0.73 20.00
CA GLN A 173 -9.25 -0.83 18.96
C GLN A 173 -8.64 -1.33 17.63
N PHE A 174 -7.45 -0.85 17.31
CA PHE A 174 -6.73 -1.29 16.11
C PHE A 174 -6.31 -2.77 16.23
N GLU A 175 -5.74 -3.16 17.37
CA GLU A 175 -5.36 -4.55 17.66
C GLU A 175 -6.57 -5.48 17.57
N ALA A 176 -7.71 -5.08 18.16
CA ALA A 176 -8.96 -5.83 18.08
C ALA A 176 -9.45 -5.97 16.63
N ALA A 177 -9.34 -4.90 15.81
CA ALA A 177 -9.71 -4.95 14.40
C ALA A 177 -8.81 -5.89 13.58
N VAL A 178 -7.49 -5.83 13.79
CA VAL A 178 -6.55 -6.74 13.12
C VAL A 178 -6.74 -8.19 13.55
N ALA A 179 -7.08 -8.44 14.81
CA ALA A 179 -7.39 -9.77 15.31
C ALA A 179 -8.62 -10.42 14.65
N THR A 180 -9.48 -9.64 13.97
CA THR A 180 -10.60 -10.19 13.18
C THR A 180 -10.19 -10.66 11.79
N CYS A 181 -9.00 -10.31 11.31
CA CYS A 181 -8.49 -10.73 10.02
C CYS A 181 -8.14 -12.22 10.04
N ARG A 182 -8.23 -12.90 8.89
CA ARG A 182 -7.93 -14.34 8.79
C ARG A 182 -6.46 -14.66 8.95
N ASP A 183 -5.59 -13.84 8.37
CA ASP A 183 -4.13 -13.94 8.46
C ASP A 183 -3.56 -12.52 8.43
N ALA A 184 -3.21 -11.98 9.59
CA ALA A 184 -2.69 -10.64 9.69
C ALA A 184 -1.64 -10.49 10.79
N GLU A 185 -0.70 -9.59 10.57
CA GLU A 185 0.38 -9.25 11.49
C GLU A 185 0.54 -7.74 11.59
N ILE A 186 0.90 -7.26 12.78
CA ILE A 186 1.22 -5.85 13.02
C ILE A 186 2.72 -5.72 13.27
N ALA A 187 3.40 -4.93 12.43
CA ALA A 187 4.76 -4.47 12.66
C ALA A 187 4.71 -3.07 13.29
N TRP A 188 5.00 -2.98 14.58
CA TRP A 188 4.95 -1.73 15.32
C TRP A 188 6.22 -0.90 15.11
N ILE A 189 6.03 0.39 14.81
CA ILE A 189 7.09 1.41 14.80
C ILE A 189 6.93 2.25 16.07
N ASP A 190 7.78 1.99 17.06
CA ASP A 190 7.68 2.66 18.34
C ASP A 190 7.93 4.17 18.23
N GLY A 191 7.05 4.95 18.87
CA GLY A 191 7.03 6.41 18.78
C GLY A 191 6.62 6.97 17.42
N GLY A 192 6.37 6.13 16.41
CA GLY A 192 6.02 6.56 15.06
C GLY A 192 4.62 7.16 14.98
N GLY A 193 4.48 8.28 14.25
CA GLY A 193 3.22 8.88 13.87
C GLY A 193 2.63 8.22 12.62
N HIS A 194 1.65 8.90 11.99
CA HIS A 194 0.95 8.37 10.80
C HIS A 194 1.86 8.19 9.58
N SER A 195 2.91 8.98 9.44
CA SER A 195 3.92 8.83 8.40
C SER A 195 5.24 8.29 8.94
N PHE A 196 5.19 7.63 10.11
CA PHE A 196 6.31 6.97 10.79
C PHE A 196 7.41 7.95 11.26
N GLU A 197 7.08 9.23 11.31
CA GLU A 197 7.91 10.24 11.98
C GLU A 197 7.97 9.97 13.47
N VAL A 198 9.16 10.01 14.03
CA VAL A 198 9.39 9.85 15.48
C VAL A 198 9.85 11.17 16.06
N LYS A 199 9.18 11.65 17.12
CA LYS A 199 9.53 12.90 17.80
C LYS A 199 10.99 12.89 18.25
N GLY A 200 11.73 13.95 17.91
CA GLY A 200 13.15 14.08 18.23
C GLY A 200 14.10 13.39 17.23
N ARG A 201 13.60 12.74 16.20
CA ARG A 201 14.39 12.13 15.11
C ARG A 201 13.98 12.75 13.77
N THR A 202 14.71 13.79 13.35
CA THR A 202 14.47 14.41 12.03
C THR A 202 15.03 13.51 10.94
N ARG A 203 14.17 13.03 10.05
CA ARG A 203 14.52 12.23 8.89
C ARG A 203 13.74 12.74 7.67
N ALA A 204 14.37 12.72 6.49
CA ALA A 204 13.67 13.02 5.25
C ALA A 204 12.56 11.97 5.00
N PRO A 205 11.41 12.35 4.43
CA PRO A 205 10.34 11.37 4.13
C PRO A 205 10.82 10.19 3.28
N GLU A 206 11.75 10.42 2.37
CA GLU A 206 12.38 9.37 1.56
C GLU A 206 13.11 8.33 2.41
N THR A 207 13.91 8.80 3.39
CA THR A 207 14.60 7.92 4.35
C THR A 207 13.60 7.12 5.18
N VAL A 208 12.53 7.77 5.68
CA VAL A 208 11.49 7.09 6.47
C VAL A 208 10.82 5.99 5.64
N GLY A 209 10.50 6.25 4.37
CA GLY A 209 9.93 5.25 3.49
C GLY A 209 10.87 4.08 3.21
N ALA A 210 12.17 4.37 3.02
CA ALA A 210 13.18 3.36 2.78
C ALA A 210 13.41 2.43 3.98
N GLU A 211 13.37 2.95 5.20
CA GLU A 211 13.58 2.18 6.44
C GLU A 211 12.51 1.10 6.68
N LEU A 212 11.34 1.18 6.04
CA LEU A 212 10.28 0.16 6.19
C LEU A 212 10.48 -1.05 5.25
N ALA A 213 11.28 -0.92 4.21
CA ALA A 213 11.40 -1.94 3.17
C ALA A 213 12.00 -3.27 3.66
N PRO A 214 13.02 -3.30 4.54
CA PRO A 214 13.55 -4.57 5.06
C PRO A 214 12.51 -5.41 5.80
N ASP A 215 11.69 -4.80 6.64
CA ASP A 215 10.63 -5.49 7.39
C ASP A 215 9.55 -6.04 6.45
N VAL A 216 9.14 -5.23 5.47
CA VAL A 216 8.21 -5.67 4.42
C VAL A 216 8.78 -6.85 3.63
N ALA A 217 10.04 -6.76 3.18
CA ALA A 217 10.66 -7.82 2.40
C ALA A 217 10.86 -9.11 3.21
N ALA A 218 11.27 -9.00 4.47
CA ALA A 218 11.42 -10.15 5.37
C ALA A 218 10.09 -10.87 5.59
N TRP A 219 9.03 -10.10 5.89
CA TRP A 219 7.69 -10.66 6.07
C TRP A 219 7.16 -11.33 4.80
N LEU A 220 7.29 -10.68 3.64
CA LEU A 220 6.86 -11.25 2.36
C LEU A 220 7.64 -12.53 2.02
N ARG A 221 8.95 -12.59 2.27
CA ARG A 221 9.74 -13.81 2.07
C ARG A 221 9.21 -14.97 2.91
N GLY A 222 8.90 -14.72 4.18
CA GLY A 222 8.33 -15.73 5.09
C GLY A 222 6.96 -16.26 4.66
N ARG A 223 6.19 -15.48 3.89
CA ARG A 223 4.83 -15.84 3.45
C ARG A 223 4.76 -16.39 2.03
N LEU A 224 5.62 -15.90 1.13
CA LEU A 224 5.50 -16.16 -0.30
C LEU A 224 6.55 -17.12 -0.84
N ILE A 225 7.65 -17.35 -0.09
CA ILE A 225 8.68 -18.30 -0.48
C ILE A 225 8.58 -19.52 0.43
N PRO A 226 8.29 -20.72 -0.12
CA PRO A 226 8.24 -21.95 0.68
C PRO A 226 9.57 -22.18 1.39
N SER A 227 9.53 -22.51 2.69
CA SER A 227 10.69 -23.03 3.42
C SER A 227 11.14 -24.32 2.74
N ARG A 228 12.41 -24.37 2.35
CA ARG A 228 13.02 -25.60 1.82
C ARG A 228 13.24 -26.62 2.93
#